data_1139171d9bec33eeb73948d5a720b03b
#
_entry.id   1139171d9bec33eeb73948d5a720b03b
#
_cell.length_a   1.000
_cell.length_b   1.000
_cell.length_c   1.000
_cell.angle_alpha   90.00
_cell.angle_beta   90.00
_cell.angle_gamma   90.00
#
_symmetry.space_group_name_H-M   'P 1'
#
loop_
_entity.id
_entity.type
_entity.pdbx_description
1 polymer ?
#
loop_
_entity_poly.entity_id
_entity_poly.type
_entity_poly.pdbx_seq_one_letter_code
_entity_poly.pdbx_strand_id
1 'polypeptide(L)'
;MNDKISNDFKICVIGCGSVGTSIIDSLSRLGMKNISFIDDAEINEADVFTHSIFDENDIGRLKVEAAFEKLEKIDSEVLLQGYIDRIDEHNIHAYCSDCNVIVDTTSNFNTSLLINDYCLKNKK
;
A
#
# COMPACT_ATOMS: atom_id res chain seq x y z
N MET A 1 -5.04 22.72 -5.56
CA MET A 1 -5.29 21.46 -4.89
C MET A 1 -6.22 21.66 -3.72
N ASN A 2 -7.08 20.73 -3.50
CA ASN A 2 -8.08 20.84 -2.46
C ASN A 2 -7.48 20.56 -1.07
N ASP A 3 -7.48 21.54 -0.21
CA ASP A 3 -6.93 21.44 1.16
C ASP A 3 -7.87 20.72 2.13
N LYS A 4 -8.97 20.18 1.64
CA LYS A 4 -10.04 19.65 2.48
C LYS A 4 -9.90 18.17 2.86
N ILE A 5 -8.83 17.51 2.40
CA ILE A 5 -8.56 16.15 2.84
C ILE A 5 -8.02 16.24 4.25
N SER A 6 -8.77 15.67 5.19
CA SER A 6 -8.36 15.64 6.59
C SER A 6 -7.07 14.86 6.77
N ASN A 7 -6.19 15.34 7.65
CA ASN A 7 -5.00 14.59 8.05
C ASN A 7 -5.34 13.26 8.73
N ASP A 8 -6.56 13.14 9.23
CA ASP A 8 -7.05 11.92 9.86
C ASP A 8 -7.57 10.88 8.86
N PHE A 9 -7.77 11.28 7.59
CA PHE A 9 -8.22 10.36 6.56
C PHE A 9 -7.09 9.42 6.18
N LYS A 10 -7.31 8.12 6.39
CA LYS A 10 -6.28 7.10 6.18
C LYS A 10 -6.66 6.13 5.08
N ILE A 11 -5.70 5.86 4.20
CA ILE A 11 -5.82 4.87 3.14
C ILE A 11 -4.82 3.75 3.41
N CYS A 12 -5.28 2.51 3.33
CA CYS A 12 -4.43 1.33 3.38
C CYS A 12 -4.39 0.69 2.00
N VAL A 13 -3.20 0.52 1.45
CA VAL A 13 -2.98 -0.15 0.17
C VAL A 13 -2.46 -1.55 0.44
N ILE A 14 -3.19 -2.57 0.00
CA ILE A 14 -2.78 -3.96 0.17
C ILE A 14 -2.14 -4.41 -1.13
N GLY A 15 -0.85 -4.71 -1.08
CA GLY A 15 0.00 -4.98 -2.24
C GLY A 15 0.97 -3.84 -2.51
N CYS A 16 2.19 -4.19 -2.86
CA CYS A 16 3.29 -3.24 -3.05
C CYS A 16 4.06 -3.52 -4.36
N GLY A 17 3.34 -4.00 -5.38
CA GLY A 17 3.87 -4.19 -6.71
C GLY A 17 3.76 -2.92 -7.57
N SER A 18 3.71 -3.09 -8.89
CA SER A 18 3.62 -1.95 -9.81
C SER A 18 2.35 -1.12 -9.60
N VAL A 19 1.21 -1.77 -9.38
CA VAL A 19 -0.07 -1.06 -9.16
C VAL A 19 -0.07 -0.38 -7.80
N GLY A 20 0.28 -1.11 -6.75
CA GLY A 20 0.27 -0.57 -5.39
C GLY A 20 1.21 0.63 -5.22
N THR A 21 2.43 0.53 -5.71
CA THR A 21 3.41 1.63 -5.61
C THR A 21 3.00 2.83 -6.45
N SER A 22 2.39 2.62 -7.63
CA SER A 22 1.87 3.70 -8.45
C SER A 22 0.75 4.46 -7.76
N ILE A 23 -0.14 3.74 -7.08
CA ILE A 23 -1.23 4.35 -6.32
C ILE A 23 -0.67 5.17 -5.15
N ILE A 24 0.26 4.62 -4.39
CA ILE A 24 0.88 5.33 -3.26
C ILE A 24 1.59 6.60 -3.74
N ASP A 25 2.34 6.50 -4.83
CA ASP A 25 3.00 7.65 -5.46
C ASP A 25 1.97 8.74 -5.79
N SER A 26 0.93 8.39 -6.51
CA SER A 26 -0.12 9.33 -6.91
C SER A 26 -0.82 9.97 -5.71
N LEU A 27 -1.18 9.17 -4.72
CA LEU A 27 -1.83 9.67 -3.51
C LEU A 27 -0.94 10.63 -2.74
N SER A 28 0.35 10.32 -2.63
CA SER A 28 1.32 11.19 -1.96
C SER A 28 1.43 12.54 -2.66
N ARG A 29 1.49 12.54 -4.00
CA ARG A 29 1.57 13.77 -4.79
C ARG A 29 0.28 14.58 -4.77
N LEU A 30 -0.87 13.92 -4.57
CA LEU A 30 -2.17 14.57 -4.41
C LEU A 30 -2.38 15.18 -3.03
N GLY A 31 -1.46 14.97 -2.11
CA GLY A 31 -1.52 15.54 -0.78
C GLY A 31 -2.18 14.68 0.29
N MET A 32 -2.39 13.39 0.01
CA MET A 32 -2.82 12.44 1.05
C MET A 32 -1.74 12.36 2.12
N LYS A 33 -2.13 12.53 3.38
CA LYS A 33 -1.18 12.65 4.49
C LYS A 33 -0.98 11.37 5.29
N ASN A 34 -1.86 10.39 5.15
CA ASN A 34 -1.81 9.18 5.96
C ASN A 34 -2.07 7.95 5.10
N ILE A 35 -1.00 7.25 4.77
CA ILE A 35 -1.03 6.09 3.87
C ILE A 35 -0.27 4.94 4.51
N SER A 36 -0.90 3.77 4.60
CA SER A 36 -0.22 2.54 4.96
C SER A 36 -0.26 1.57 3.78
N PHE A 37 0.72 0.69 3.70
CA PHE A 37 0.76 -0.36 2.69
C PHE A 37 1.39 -1.63 3.26
N ILE A 38 1.05 -2.76 2.67
CA ILE A 38 1.39 -4.06 3.21
C ILE A 38 1.66 -5.06 2.09
N ASP A 39 2.76 -5.79 2.20
CA ASP A 39 3.16 -6.87 1.28
C ASP A 39 4.23 -7.71 1.96
N ASP A 40 4.28 -9.01 1.69
CA ASP A 40 5.30 -9.90 2.26
C ASP A 40 6.33 -10.37 1.22
N ALA A 41 6.20 -9.96 -0.02
CA ALA A 41 7.01 -10.48 -1.10
C ALA A 41 8.37 -9.80 -1.25
N GLU A 42 9.31 -10.54 -1.83
CA GLU A 42 10.59 -10.00 -2.29
C GLU A 42 10.47 -9.56 -3.74
N ILE A 43 11.33 -8.64 -4.12
CA ILE A 43 11.44 -8.15 -5.50
C ILE A 43 12.17 -9.21 -6.33
N ASN A 44 11.55 -9.62 -7.42
CA ASN A 44 12.15 -10.54 -8.37
C ASN A 44 12.50 -9.81 -9.68
N GLU A 45 13.17 -10.52 -10.59
CA GLU A 45 13.58 -9.96 -11.87
C GLU A 45 12.40 -9.42 -12.69
N ALA A 46 11.28 -10.12 -12.69
CA ALA A 46 10.09 -9.70 -13.42
C ALA A 46 9.53 -8.36 -12.91
N ASP A 47 9.65 -8.08 -11.63
CA ASP A 47 9.19 -6.81 -11.05
C ASP A 47 9.95 -5.61 -11.60
N VAL A 48 11.20 -5.80 -11.99
CA VAL A 48 12.05 -4.73 -12.56
C VAL A 48 11.60 -4.37 -13.96
N PHE A 49 11.15 -5.35 -14.72
CA PHE A 49 10.74 -5.16 -16.13
C PHE A 49 9.27 -4.80 -16.31
N THR A 50 8.50 -4.72 -15.24
CA THR A 50 7.18 -4.12 -15.26
C THR A 50 7.29 -2.65 -14.87
N HIS A 51 6.22 -1.87 -15.07
CA HIS A 51 6.21 -0.44 -14.70
C HIS A 51 6.19 -0.27 -13.18
N SER A 52 7.25 -0.70 -12.51
CA SER A 52 7.41 -0.53 -11.08
C SER A 52 8.49 0.52 -10.77
N ILE A 53 8.52 0.92 -9.52
CA ILE A 53 9.57 1.85 -9.05
C ILE A 53 10.89 1.14 -8.76
N PHE A 54 10.92 -0.19 -8.90
CA PHE A 54 12.10 -1.00 -8.57
C PHE A 54 13.07 -1.08 -9.75
N ASP A 55 14.36 -1.13 -9.43
CA ASP A 55 15.42 -1.35 -10.39
C ASP A 55 16.18 -2.65 -10.07
N GLU A 56 17.17 -3.00 -10.91
CA GLU A 56 17.89 -4.28 -10.73
C GLU A 56 18.66 -4.38 -9.41
N ASN A 57 19.02 -3.24 -8.80
CA ASN A 57 19.68 -3.24 -7.49
C ASN A 57 18.72 -3.63 -6.35
N ASP A 58 17.43 -3.58 -6.60
CA ASP A 58 16.40 -3.92 -5.62
C ASP A 58 16.07 -5.41 -5.59
N ILE A 59 16.52 -6.19 -6.58
CA ILE A 59 16.23 -7.62 -6.66
C ILE A 59 16.68 -8.33 -5.38
N GLY A 60 15.78 -9.11 -4.79
CA GLY A 60 16.01 -9.83 -3.54
C GLY A 60 15.67 -9.04 -2.28
N ARG A 61 15.43 -7.74 -2.40
CA ARG A 61 14.97 -6.93 -1.28
C ARG A 61 13.46 -7.12 -1.06
N LEU A 62 13.00 -6.87 0.15
CA LEU A 62 11.56 -6.86 0.42
C LEU A 62 10.90 -5.67 -0.29
N LYS A 63 9.78 -5.92 -0.96
CA LYS A 63 9.06 -4.88 -1.70
C LYS A 63 8.72 -3.67 -0.82
N VAL A 64 8.27 -3.92 0.39
CA VAL A 64 7.88 -2.87 1.33
C VAL A 64 9.06 -1.97 1.69
N GLU A 65 10.22 -2.56 1.98
CA GLU A 65 11.42 -1.77 2.34
C GLU A 65 11.90 -0.90 1.19
N ALA A 66 12.03 -1.47 0.00
CA ALA A 66 12.49 -0.75 -1.18
C ALA A 66 11.50 0.34 -1.59
N ALA A 67 10.20 0.03 -1.54
CA ALA A 67 9.16 1.00 -1.85
C ALA A 67 9.15 2.16 -0.86
N PHE A 68 9.27 1.87 0.44
CA PHE A 68 9.30 2.91 1.46
C PHE A 68 10.42 3.91 1.23
N GLU A 69 11.63 3.44 0.97
CA GLU A 69 12.78 4.31 0.70
C GLU A 69 12.52 5.30 -0.44
N LYS A 70 11.85 4.84 -1.48
CA LYS A 70 11.60 5.65 -2.67
C LYS A 70 10.41 6.59 -2.49
N LEU A 71 9.37 6.11 -1.83
CA LEU A 71 8.10 6.84 -1.69
C LEU A 71 8.15 7.89 -0.58
N GLU A 72 8.90 7.66 0.48
CA GLU A 72 9.00 8.62 1.58
C GLU A 72 9.60 9.97 1.15
N LYS A 73 10.34 9.98 0.04
CA LYS A 73 11.00 11.18 -0.48
C LYS A 73 10.07 12.11 -1.24
N ILE A 74 8.86 11.66 -1.56
CA ILE A 74 7.92 12.44 -2.38
C ILE A 74 7.41 13.67 -1.62
N ASP A 75 7.00 13.47 -0.39
CA ASP A 75 6.47 14.52 0.47
C ASP A 75 6.80 14.20 1.92
N SER A 76 7.59 15.08 2.55
CA SER A 76 8.02 14.89 3.94
C SER A 76 6.88 14.97 4.95
N GLU A 77 5.73 15.52 4.57
CA GLU A 77 4.57 15.64 5.43
C GLU A 77 3.66 14.41 5.41
N VAL A 78 3.90 13.45 4.50
CA VAL A 78 3.13 12.22 4.43
C VAL A 78 3.60 11.27 5.51
N LEU A 79 2.67 10.83 6.35
CA LEU A 79 2.90 9.71 7.26
C LEU A 79 2.71 8.42 6.47
N LEU A 80 3.81 7.85 6.02
CA LEU A 80 3.85 6.62 5.25
C LEU A 80 4.28 5.48 6.15
N GLN A 81 3.50 4.41 6.20
CA GLN A 81 3.78 3.24 7.02
C GLN A 81 3.76 1.99 6.16
N GLY A 82 4.86 1.27 6.13
CA GLY A 82 4.99 0.01 5.42
C GLY A 82 5.06 -1.18 6.37
N TYR A 83 4.33 -2.23 6.06
CA TYR A 83 4.27 -3.43 6.87
C TYR A 83 4.63 -4.66 6.03
N ILE A 84 5.57 -5.46 6.53
CA ILE A 84 6.01 -6.70 5.90
C ILE A 84 5.14 -7.82 6.46
N ASP A 85 4.02 -8.08 5.80
CA ASP A 85 3.07 -9.10 6.23
C ASP A 85 2.15 -9.46 5.07
N ARG A 86 1.43 -10.55 5.23
CA ARG A 86 0.38 -10.97 4.30
C ARG A 86 -0.97 -10.83 5.00
N ILE A 87 -1.92 -10.15 4.38
CA ILE A 87 -3.26 -9.98 4.91
C ILE A 87 -3.98 -11.34 4.95
N ASP A 88 -4.55 -11.64 6.12
CA ASP A 88 -5.41 -12.79 6.33
C ASP A 88 -6.58 -12.41 7.27
N GLU A 89 -7.44 -13.37 7.56
CA GLU A 89 -8.61 -13.16 8.42
C GLU A 89 -8.26 -12.79 9.86
N HIS A 90 -7.04 -13.13 10.30
CA HIS A 90 -6.60 -12.90 11.69
C HIS A 90 -5.99 -11.52 11.88
N ASN A 91 -5.40 -10.93 10.83
CA ASN A 91 -4.67 -9.67 10.96
C ASN A 91 -5.32 -8.47 10.25
N ILE A 92 -6.29 -8.68 9.37
CA ILE A 92 -6.89 -7.60 8.58
C ILE A 92 -7.47 -6.49 9.48
N HIS A 93 -8.09 -6.85 10.58
CA HIS A 93 -8.65 -5.87 11.49
C HIS A 93 -7.58 -5.02 12.16
N ALA A 94 -6.47 -5.62 12.55
CA ALA A 94 -5.35 -4.89 13.17
C ALA A 94 -4.76 -3.85 12.21
N TYR A 95 -4.64 -4.18 10.93
CA TYR A 95 -4.06 -3.27 9.93
C TYR A 95 -5.04 -2.24 9.38
N CYS A 96 -6.33 -2.58 9.32
CA CYS A 96 -7.30 -1.80 8.55
C CYS A 96 -8.41 -1.16 9.38
N SER A 97 -8.50 -1.41 10.68
CA SER A 97 -9.62 -0.92 11.50
C SER A 97 -9.71 0.61 11.51
N ASP A 98 -8.59 1.30 11.47
CA ASP A 98 -8.53 2.76 11.48
C ASP A 98 -8.49 3.39 10.08
N CYS A 99 -8.56 2.58 9.03
CA CYS A 99 -8.54 3.08 7.65
C CYS A 99 -9.95 3.47 7.19
N ASN A 100 -10.03 4.55 6.43
CA ASN A 100 -11.26 5.00 5.80
C ASN A 100 -11.49 4.27 4.47
N VAL A 101 -10.41 3.96 3.76
CA VAL A 101 -10.42 3.30 2.46
C VAL A 101 -9.35 2.22 2.44
N ILE A 102 -9.69 1.08 1.86
CA ILE A 102 -8.75 -0.01 1.59
C ILE A 102 -8.68 -0.20 0.09
N VAL A 103 -7.47 -0.17 -0.45
CA VAL A 103 -7.21 -0.39 -1.88
C VAL A 103 -6.57 -1.76 -2.04
N ASP A 104 -7.23 -2.64 -2.77
CA ASP A 104 -6.72 -3.98 -3.04
C ASP A 104 -5.96 -3.99 -4.37
N THR A 105 -4.68 -4.29 -4.30
CA THR A 105 -3.82 -4.44 -5.49
C THR A 105 -3.18 -5.82 -5.56
N THR A 106 -3.73 -6.79 -4.83
CA THR A 106 -3.09 -8.11 -4.66
C THR A 106 -3.22 -9.02 -5.88
N SER A 107 -4.21 -8.80 -6.74
CA SER A 107 -4.57 -9.71 -7.84
C SER A 107 -4.78 -11.16 -7.38
N ASN A 108 -5.17 -11.35 -6.13
CA ASN A 108 -5.45 -12.65 -5.53
C ASN A 108 -6.92 -12.74 -5.16
N PHE A 109 -7.62 -13.68 -5.78
CA PHE A 109 -9.07 -13.79 -5.64
C PHE A 109 -9.50 -14.02 -4.19
N ASN A 110 -8.85 -14.93 -3.49
CA ASN A 110 -9.21 -15.22 -2.10
C ASN A 110 -8.94 -14.03 -1.17
N THR A 111 -7.84 -13.33 -1.37
CA THR A 111 -7.52 -12.13 -0.61
C THR A 111 -8.53 -11.02 -0.92
N SER A 112 -8.90 -10.85 -2.18
CA SER A 112 -9.89 -9.85 -2.58
C SER A 112 -11.26 -10.13 -1.98
N LEU A 113 -11.68 -11.39 -1.89
CA LEU A 113 -12.92 -11.77 -1.20
C LEU A 113 -12.85 -11.42 0.29
N LEU A 114 -11.75 -11.74 0.94
CA LEU A 114 -11.53 -11.42 2.35
C LEU A 114 -11.64 -9.91 2.60
N ILE A 115 -10.98 -9.12 1.77
CA ILE A 115 -11.00 -7.65 1.88
C ILE A 115 -12.42 -7.13 1.66
N ASN A 116 -13.11 -7.63 0.65
CA ASN A 116 -14.49 -7.25 0.37
C ASN A 116 -15.42 -7.54 1.55
N ASP A 117 -15.34 -8.73 2.10
CA ASP A 117 -16.15 -9.13 3.26
C ASP A 117 -15.85 -8.24 4.47
N TYR A 118 -14.59 -7.96 4.71
CA TYR A 118 -14.17 -7.09 5.81
C TYR A 118 -14.73 -5.67 5.63
N CYS A 119 -14.63 -5.12 4.43
CA CYS A 119 -15.13 -3.77 4.12
C CYS A 119 -16.64 -3.67 4.30
N LEU A 120 -17.38 -4.68 3.85
CA LEU A 120 -18.84 -4.71 4.01
C LEU A 120 -19.25 -4.74 5.48
N LYS A 121 -18.58 -5.55 6.29
CA LYS A 121 -18.88 -5.67 7.73
C LYS A 121 -18.50 -4.41 8.50
N ASN A 122 -17.48 -3.69 8.07
CA ASN A 122 -16.93 -2.54 8.79
C ASN A 122 -17.25 -1.22 8.11
N LYS A 123 -18.10 -1.22 7.11
CA LYS A 123 -18.57 -0.01 6.39
C LYS A 123 -17.44 0.83 5.80
N LYS A 124 -16.55 0.14 5.10
CA LYS A 124 -15.41 0.79 4.43
C LYS A 124 -15.51 0.64 2.92
#